data_92922f0db527f0a495bad16d440e926a
#
_entry.id   92922f0db527f0a495bad16d440e926a
#
_cell.length_a   1.000
_cell.length_b   1.000
_cell.length_c   1.000
_cell.angle_alpha   90.00
_cell.angle_beta   90.00
_cell.angle_gamma   90.00
#
_symmetry.space_group_name_H-M   'P 1'
#
loop_
_entity.id
_entity.type
_entity.pdbx_description
1 polymer ?
#
loop_
_entity_poly.entity_id
_entity_poly.type
_entity_poly.pdbx_seq_one_letter_code
_entity_poly.pdbx_strand_id
1 'polypeptide(L)'
;MKRRDFLAYSGSAILGGLAMSGGSAAASAPLSGGRKRVVLVGTGSRGAGFWGENLVKNFSDKLEFVGLCDTNPGRVAYAKKKMGVSCPTATNFDALIDQVKPDTIIVTTPDSLHHEYIIKGLKFGANVITEKPMTTDEKKCQAILNAEKNPRAN
;
A
#
# COMPACT_ATOMS: atom_id res chain seq x y z
N MET A 1 -6.16 -3.18 -38.44
CA MET A 1 -6.48 -4.28 -37.51
C MET A 1 -7.70 -3.86 -36.71
N LYS A 2 -8.83 -4.51 -36.86
CA LYS A 2 -10.08 -4.14 -36.18
C LYS A 2 -10.13 -4.81 -34.82
N ARG A 3 -10.73 -4.14 -33.81
CA ARG A 3 -10.82 -4.66 -32.42
C ARG A 3 -11.37 -6.08 -32.29
N ARG A 4 -12.15 -6.53 -33.27
CA ARG A 4 -12.71 -7.89 -33.32
C ARG A 4 -11.69 -8.99 -33.62
N ASP A 5 -10.62 -8.64 -34.35
CA ASP A 5 -9.61 -9.62 -34.76
C ASP A 5 -8.67 -10.01 -33.60
N PHE A 6 -8.51 -9.11 -32.62
CA PHE A 6 -7.72 -9.37 -31.42
C PHE A 6 -8.33 -10.43 -30.49
N LEU A 7 -9.67 -10.48 -30.42
CA LEU A 7 -10.37 -11.46 -29.57
C LEU A 7 -10.43 -12.88 -30.16
N ALA A 8 -10.27 -13.00 -31.49
CA ALA A 8 -10.29 -14.30 -32.18
C ALA A 8 -8.95 -15.05 -32.04
N TYR A 9 -7.83 -14.36 -31.79
CA TYR A 9 -6.50 -14.98 -31.64
C TYR A 9 -6.17 -15.44 -30.23
N SER A 10 -6.93 -15.10 -29.21
CA SER A 10 -6.67 -15.50 -27.82
C SER A 10 -7.36 -16.82 -27.40
N GLY A 11 -8.04 -17.49 -28.33
CA GLY A 11 -8.86 -18.66 -28.02
C GLY A 11 -8.30 -20.05 -28.40
N SER A 12 -7.09 -20.17 -28.96
CA SER A 12 -6.64 -21.45 -29.52
C SER A 12 -5.15 -21.73 -29.26
N ALA A 13 -4.74 -21.87 -28.01
CA ALA A 13 -3.47 -22.51 -27.68
C ALA A 13 -3.43 -23.01 -26.24
N ILE A 14 -4.26 -23.99 -25.90
CA ILE A 14 -4.06 -24.82 -24.71
C ILE A 14 -4.16 -26.27 -25.13
N LEU A 15 -3.03 -26.85 -25.49
CA LEU A 15 -2.72 -28.28 -25.36
C LEU A 15 -1.25 -28.52 -25.81
N GLY A 16 -0.43 -28.89 -24.86
CA GLY A 16 0.85 -29.56 -25.16
C GLY A 16 2.08 -28.87 -24.59
N GLY A 17 2.69 -29.46 -23.59
CA GLY A 17 4.13 -29.29 -23.31
C GLY A 17 4.50 -28.93 -21.89
N LEU A 18 4.68 -29.92 -21.01
CA LEU A 18 5.52 -29.79 -19.81
C LEU A 18 6.96 -29.51 -20.26
N ALA A 19 7.54 -28.40 -19.79
CA ALA A 19 8.97 -28.29 -19.56
C ALA A 19 9.21 -27.19 -18.49
N MET A 20 9.89 -27.59 -17.43
CA MET A 20 10.35 -26.78 -16.29
C MET A 20 11.36 -25.72 -16.75
N SER A 21 11.13 -24.48 -16.37
CA SER A 21 12.22 -23.54 -16.10
C SER A 21 11.72 -22.50 -15.08
N GLY A 22 12.42 -22.49 -13.95
CA GLY A 22 12.09 -21.66 -12.79
C GLY A 22 12.27 -20.18 -13.08
N GLY A 23 11.15 -19.48 -13.14
CA GLY A 23 11.06 -18.04 -13.00
C GLY A 23 10.21 -17.79 -11.77
N SER A 24 10.83 -17.30 -10.69
CA SER A 24 10.12 -16.89 -9.49
C SER A 24 9.32 -15.63 -9.81
N ALA A 25 8.16 -15.81 -10.41
CA ALA A 25 7.12 -14.81 -10.35
C ALA A 25 6.73 -14.73 -8.86
N ALA A 26 6.94 -13.57 -8.23
CA ALA A 26 6.38 -13.28 -6.94
C ALA A 26 4.85 -13.40 -7.10
N ALA A 27 4.34 -14.58 -6.83
CA ALA A 27 2.91 -14.83 -6.77
C ALA A 27 2.38 -13.95 -5.64
N SER A 28 1.62 -12.93 -6.01
CA SER A 28 0.71 -12.30 -5.07
C SER A 28 -0.12 -13.42 -4.46
N ALA A 29 0.10 -13.66 -3.16
CA ALA A 29 -0.62 -14.70 -2.42
C ALA A 29 -2.11 -14.53 -2.67
N PRO A 30 -2.86 -15.61 -2.92
CA PRO A 30 -4.29 -15.53 -3.10
C PRO A 30 -4.88 -14.89 -1.85
N LEU A 31 -5.78 -13.93 -2.05
CA LEU A 31 -6.53 -13.27 -1.01
C LEU A 31 -7.24 -14.34 -0.16
N SER A 32 -6.64 -14.74 0.96
CA SER A 32 -7.37 -15.48 1.97
C SER A 32 -8.51 -14.58 2.40
N GLY A 33 -9.73 -15.10 2.53
CA GLY A 33 -10.99 -14.37 2.64
C GLY A 33 -11.15 -13.44 3.85
N GLY A 34 -10.09 -12.73 4.24
CA GLY A 34 -10.06 -11.72 5.28
C GLY A 34 -10.00 -10.30 4.71
N ARG A 35 -10.40 -9.33 5.53
CA ARG A 35 -10.28 -7.91 5.20
C ARG A 35 -8.80 -7.52 5.00
N LYS A 36 -8.53 -6.62 4.06
CA LYS A 36 -7.20 -6.02 3.87
C LYS A 36 -6.76 -5.26 5.10
N ARG A 37 -5.58 -5.54 5.61
CA ARG A 37 -4.99 -4.92 6.80
C ARG A 37 -4.24 -3.65 6.39
N VAL A 38 -4.75 -2.49 6.77
CA VAL A 38 -4.27 -1.18 6.28
C VAL A 38 -3.62 -0.40 7.42
N VAL A 39 -2.44 0.17 7.15
CA VAL A 39 -1.82 1.21 7.98
C VAL A 39 -1.94 2.55 7.27
N LEU A 40 -2.32 3.59 8.01
CA LEU A 40 -2.32 4.97 7.54
C LEU A 40 -1.16 5.72 8.20
N VAL A 41 -0.29 6.34 7.39
CA VAL A 41 0.78 7.23 7.85
C VAL A 41 0.54 8.66 7.36
N GLY A 42 0.62 9.61 8.30
CA GLY A 42 0.21 11.00 8.08
C GLY A 42 -1.29 11.18 8.35
N THR A 43 -1.65 11.50 9.59
CA THR A 43 -3.05 11.59 10.04
C THR A 43 -3.61 13.02 9.99
N GLY A 44 -3.16 13.81 9.00
CA GLY A 44 -3.71 15.12 8.71
C GLY A 44 -5.13 15.06 8.12
N SER A 45 -5.61 16.19 7.58
CA SER A 45 -6.97 16.28 7.01
C SER A 45 -7.20 15.30 5.86
N ARG A 46 -6.21 15.11 4.99
CA ARG A 46 -6.29 14.12 3.89
C ARG A 46 -6.30 12.69 4.43
N GLY A 47 -5.39 12.39 5.37
CA GLY A 47 -5.30 11.05 5.97
C GLY A 47 -6.54 10.68 6.76
N ALA A 48 -6.84 11.42 7.82
CA ALA A 48 -7.95 11.10 8.71
C ALA A 48 -9.33 11.31 8.07
N GLY A 49 -9.50 12.40 7.32
CA GLY A 49 -10.79 12.75 6.70
C GLY A 49 -11.06 11.98 5.41
N PHE A 50 -10.29 12.27 4.36
CA PHE A 50 -10.57 11.68 3.05
C PHE A 50 -10.33 10.16 3.01
N TRP A 51 -9.12 9.71 3.37
CA TRP A 51 -8.82 8.29 3.35
C TRP A 51 -9.45 7.54 4.52
N GLY A 52 -9.24 8.04 5.75
CA GLY A 52 -9.64 7.34 6.95
C GLY A 52 -11.15 7.16 7.08
N GLU A 53 -11.90 8.25 7.23
CA GLU A 53 -13.35 8.19 7.40
C GLU A 53 -14.08 7.55 6.22
N ASN A 54 -13.69 7.91 4.97
CA ASN A 54 -14.37 7.35 3.80
C ASN A 54 -14.14 5.84 3.64
N LEU A 55 -12.93 5.36 3.89
CA LEU A 55 -12.64 3.93 3.79
C LEU A 55 -13.34 3.14 4.90
N VAL A 56 -13.35 3.65 6.13
CA VAL A 56 -14.11 3.01 7.22
C VAL A 56 -15.60 2.99 6.91
N LYS A 57 -16.17 4.10 6.45
CA LYS A 57 -17.60 4.22 6.19
C LYS A 57 -18.09 3.34 5.04
N ASN A 58 -17.31 3.25 3.96
CA ASN A 58 -17.78 2.66 2.71
C ASN A 58 -17.20 1.27 2.40
N PHE A 59 -16.12 0.86 3.08
CA PHE A 59 -15.37 -0.36 2.74
C PHE A 59 -14.93 -1.17 3.96
N SER A 60 -15.58 -1.01 5.12
CA SER A 60 -15.26 -1.76 6.34
C SER A 60 -15.48 -3.27 6.22
N ASP A 61 -16.23 -3.71 5.23
CA ASP A 61 -16.39 -5.12 4.86
C ASP A 61 -15.15 -5.68 4.12
N LYS A 62 -14.36 -4.84 3.47
CA LYS A 62 -13.21 -5.22 2.62
C LYS A 62 -11.87 -4.94 3.25
N LEU A 63 -11.78 -3.95 4.13
CA LEU A 63 -10.53 -3.55 4.78
C LEU A 63 -10.73 -3.23 6.26
N GLU A 64 -9.62 -3.24 7.00
CA GLU A 64 -9.55 -2.77 8.37
C GLU A 64 -8.27 -1.96 8.59
N PHE A 65 -8.38 -0.86 9.31
CA PHE A 65 -7.20 -0.15 9.79
C PHE A 65 -6.61 -0.88 10.98
N VAL A 66 -5.38 -1.38 10.80
CA VAL A 66 -4.63 -2.10 11.83
C VAL A 66 -3.57 -1.21 12.51
N GLY A 67 -3.36 0.02 12.04
CA GLY A 67 -2.46 0.98 12.65
C GLY A 67 -2.58 2.38 12.06
N LEU A 68 -2.36 3.39 12.90
CA LEU A 68 -2.27 4.80 12.51
C LEU A 68 -0.92 5.36 12.98
N CYS A 69 -0.22 6.09 12.09
CA CYS A 69 1.06 6.71 12.39
C CYS A 69 1.09 8.19 12.01
N ASP A 70 1.62 9.01 12.90
CA ASP A 70 1.96 10.42 12.64
C ASP A 70 3.05 10.84 13.63
N THR A 71 3.96 11.72 13.24
CA THR A 71 4.97 12.28 14.14
C THR A 71 4.35 13.10 15.28
N ASN A 72 3.11 13.58 15.13
CA ASN A 72 2.38 14.31 16.15
C ASN A 72 1.37 13.38 16.86
N PRO A 73 1.59 13.04 18.13
CA PRO A 73 0.71 12.14 18.88
C PRO A 73 -0.71 12.68 19.05
N GLY A 74 -0.88 14.00 19.11
CA GLY A 74 -2.21 14.61 19.17
C GLY A 74 -3.01 14.40 17.89
N ARG A 75 -2.37 14.45 16.72
CA ARG A 75 -3.02 14.16 15.43
C ARG A 75 -3.44 12.70 15.33
N VAL A 76 -2.59 11.78 15.76
CA VAL A 76 -2.91 10.36 15.77
C VAL A 76 -4.11 10.07 16.66
N ALA A 77 -4.12 10.61 17.87
CA ALA A 77 -5.24 10.44 18.81
C ALA A 77 -6.55 11.01 18.25
N TYR A 78 -6.49 12.22 17.67
CA TYR A 78 -7.64 12.83 16.99
C TYR A 78 -8.14 11.96 15.83
N ALA A 79 -7.24 11.50 14.95
CA ALA A 79 -7.60 10.66 13.81
C ALA A 79 -8.27 9.36 14.25
N LYS A 80 -7.73 8.68 15.25
CA LYS A 80 -8.31 7.45 15.81
C LYS A 80 -9.75 7.66 16.25
N LYS A 81 -10.00 8.76 16.99
CA LYS A 81 -11.35 9.12 17.46
C LYS A 81 -12.26 9.46 16.27
N LYS A 82 -11.79 10.28 15.34
CA LYS A 82 -12.55 10.76 14.18
C LYS A 82 -12.95 9.61 13.26
N MET A 83 -12.05 8.67 12.99
CA MET A 83 -12.29 7.49 12.17
C MET A 83 -13.11 6.40 12.88
N GLY A 84 -13.25 6.46 14.20
CA GLY A 84 -13.96 5.46 14.99
C GLY A 84 -13.26 4.08 15.00
N VAL A 85 -11.91 4.06 14.92
CA VAL A 85 -11.15 2.81 14.88
C VAL A 85 -10.45 2.51 16.19
N SER A 86 -10.24 1.22 16.50
CA SER A 86 -9.63 0.77 17.76
C SER A 86 -8.17 0.34 17.62
N CYS A 87 -7.58 0.46 16.43
CA CYS A 87 -6.22 -0.01 16.14
C CYS A 87 -5.13 0.70 16.97
N PRO A 88 -3.93 0.11 17.09
CA PRO A 88 -2.74 0.76 17.64
C PRO A 88 -2.41 2.08 16.96
N THR A 89 -1.81 2.99 17.72
CA THR A 89 -1.31 4.28 17.24
C THR A 89 0.15 4.44 17.61
N ALA A 90 0.97 5.03 16.74
CA ALA A 90 2.39 5.23 16.98
C ALA A 90 2.91 6.52 16.36
N THR A 91 4.04 7.00 16.90
CA THR A 91 4.86 8.04 16.28
C THR A 91 6.07 7.48 15.53
N ASN A 92 6.40 6.22 15.76
CA ASN A 92 7.44 5.49 15.04
C ASN A 92 6.80 4.54 14.03
N PHE A 93 7.01 4.82 12.75
CA PHE A 93 6.42 4.07 11.65
C PHE A 93 6.97 2.63 11.55
N ASP A 94 8.30 2.47 11.65
CA ASP A 94 8.94 1.17 11.48
C ASP A 94 8.50 0.19 12.57
N ALA A 95 8.49 0.64 13.83
CA ALA A 95 7.99 -0.15 14.94
C ALA A 95 6.51 -0.55 14.78
N LEU A 96 5.68 0.36 14.25
CA LEU A 96 4.27 0.07 14.02
C LEU A 96 4.07 -1.01 12.96
N ILE A 97 4.69 -0.87 11.77
CA ILE A 97 4.50 -1.86 10.70
C ILE A 97 5.05 -3.24 11.08
N ASP A 98 6.13 -3.27 11.86
CA ASP A 98 6.67 -4.52 12.42
C ASP A 98 5.72 -5.19 13.41
N GLN A 99 5.02 -4.41 14.21
CA GLN A 99 4.03 -4.90 15.17
C GLN A 99 2.77 -5.43 14.47
N VAL A 100 2.22 -4.64 13.52
CA VAL A 100 0.89 -4.94 12.98
C VAL A 100 0.90 -5.70 11.65
N LYS A 101 2.04 -5.81 10.98
CA LYS A 101 2.21 -6.55 9.70
C LYS A 101 1.09 -6.24 8.68
N PRO A 102 1.03 -5.00 8.14
CA PRO A 102 -0.02 -4.62 7.21
C PRO A 102 0.15 -5.23 5.81
N ASP A 103 -0.96 -5.42 5.10
CA ASP A 103 -0.96 -5.76 3.67
C ASP A 103 -0.76 -4.52 2.79
N THR A 104 -1.23 -3.37 3.28
CA THR A 104 -1.24 -2.11 2.53
C THR A 104 -0.91 -0.93 3.45
N ILE A 105 -0.11 -0.01 2.95
CA ILE A 105 0.24 1.24 3.63
C ILE A 105 -0.29 2.40 2.79
N ILE A 106 -1.06 3.31 3.40
CA ILE A 106 -1.53 4.54 2.77
C ILE A 106 -0.67 5.69 3.30
N VAL A 107 0.03 6.37 2.39
CA VAL A 107 0.94 7.49 2.70
C VAL A 107 0.25 8.81 2.39
N THR A 108 0.04 9.63 3.43
CA THR A 108 -0.60 10.94 3.38
C THR A 108 0.16 11.98 4.22
N THR A 109 1.47 11.80 4.32
CA THR A 109 2.41 12.72 4.97
C THR A 109 2.59 14.01 4.14
N PRO A 110 3.37 15.00 4.57
CA PRO A 110 3.81 16.06 3.68
C PRO A 110 4.53 15.53 2.44
N ASP A 111 4.30 16.15 1.29
CA ASP A 111 4.78 15.72 -0.04
C ASP A 111 6.29 15.41 -0.09
N SER A 112 7.07 16.23 0.61
CA SER A 112 8.53 16.08 0.69
C SER A 112 9.00 14.81 1.41
N LEU A 113 8.13 14.17 2.20
CA LEU A 113 8.40 12.97 2.99
C LEU A 113 7.79 11.70 2.38
N HIS A 114 6.94 11.79 1.37
CA HIS A 114 6.28 10.63 0.77
C HIS A 114 7.26 9.53 0.41
N HIS A 115 8.38 9.88 -0.22
CA HIS A 115 9.38 8.92 -0.70
C HIS A 115 9.95 8.03 0.42
N GLU A 116 10.13 8.57 1.63
CA GLU A 116 10.67 7.80 2.77
C GLU A 116 9.71 6.67 3.17
N TYR A 117 8.44 7.00 3.34
CA TYR A 117 7.43 6.02 3.75
C TYR A 117 7.06 5.04 2.63
N ILE A 118 7.08 5.51 1.37
CA ILE A 118 6.89 4.64 0.20
C ILE A 118 7.99 3.59 0.15
N ILE A 119 9.27 4.01 0.21
CA ILE A 119 10.42 3.10 0.15
C ILE A 119 10.40 2.11 1.31
N LYS A 120 10.12 2.57 2.53
CA LYS A 120 10.00 1.70 3.71
C LYS A 120 8.88 0.67 3.54
N GLY A 121 7.73 1.10 3.05
CA GLY A 121 6.59 0.20 2.79
C GLY A 121 6.91 -0.86 1.75
N LEU A 122 7.55 -0.48 0.64
CA LEU A 122 7.98 -1.41 -0.41
C LEU A 122 9.02 -2.41 0.12
N LYS A 123 10.01 -1.95 0.88
CA LYS A 123 11.02 -2.83 1.51
C LYS A 123 10.40 -3.79 2.52
N PHE A 124 9.39 -3.36 3.24
CA PHE A 124 8.62 -4.22 4.15
C PHE A 124 7.84 -5.31 3.39
N GLY A 125 7.55 -5.09 2.11
CA GLY A 125 6.78 -6.00 1.26
C GLY A 125 5.28 -5.73 1.25
N ALA A 126 4.85 -4.58 1.76
CA ALA A 126 3.45 -4.14 1.69
C ALA A 126 3.14 -3.45 0.35
N ASN A 127 1.87 -3.49 -0.05
CA ASN A 127 1.38 -2.59 -1.10
C ASN A 127 1.39 -1.15 -0.58
N VAL A 128 1.74 -0.19 -1.43
CA VAL A 128 1.77 1.22 -1.04
C VAL A 128 0.83 2.03 -1.92
N ILE A 129 -0.02 2.80 -1.27
CA ILE A 129 -0.87 3.82 -1.89
C ILE A 129 -0.38 5.16 -1.38
N THR A 130 -0.14 6.13 -2.25
CA THR A 130 0.32 7.46 -1.84
C THR A 130 -0.58 8.55 -2.38
N GLU A 131 -0.68 9.66 -1.64
CA GLU A 131 -1.27 10.89 -2.15
C GLU A 131 -0.38 11.52 -3.22
N LYS A 132 -0.99 12.34 -4.02
CA LYS A 132 -0.30 13.17 -5.01
C LYS A 132 0.31 14.43 -4.33
N PRO A 133 1.41 14.94 -4.84
CA PRO A 133 2.33 14.32 -5.79
C PRO A 133 3.06 13.15 -5.16
N MET A 134 3.49 12.17 -5.98
CA MET A 134 4.21 11.01 -5.45
C MET A 134 5.48 11.42 -4.68
N THR A 135 6.15 12.46 -5.15
CA THR A 135 7.32 13.08 -4.50
C THR A 135 7.58 14.47 -5.06
N THR A 136 8.58 15.18 -4.53
CA THR A 136 8.86 16.58 -4.82
C THR A 136 10.02 16.81 -5.79
N ASP A 137 10.83 15.79 -6.08
CA ASP A 137 11.99 15.91 -6.96
C ASP A 137 12.36 14.60 -7.66
N GLU A 138 13.18 14.72 -8.71
CA GLU A 138 13.60 13.60 -9.55
C GLU A 138 14.40 12.54 -8.79
N LYS A 139 15.31 12.92 -7.90
CA LYS A 139 16.15 11.97 -7.14
C LYS A 139 15.30 11.07 -6.24
N LYS A 140 14.32 11.67 -5.56
CA LYS A 140 13.37 10.92 -4.74
C LYS A 140 12.47 10.02 -5.59
N CYS A 141 12.04 10.50 -6.76
CA CYS A 141 11.29 9.69 -7.71
C CYS A 141 12.11 8.47 -8.16
N GLN A 142 13.36 8.68 -8.55
CA GLN A 142 14.25 7.58 -8.93
C GLN A 142 14.49 6.58 -7.79
N ALA A 143 14.60 7.07 -6.55
CA ALA A 143 14.74 6.21 -5.37
C ALA A 143 13.51 5.31 -5.14
N ILE A 144 12.29 5.84 -5.34
CA ILE A 144 11.06 5.06 -5.29
C ILE A 144 11.05 3.97 -6.37
N LEU A 145 11.37 4.33 -7.63
CA LEU A 145 11.40 3.39 -8.74
C LEU A 145 12.44 2.27 -8.53
N ASN A 146 13.58 2.60 -7.94
CA ASN A 146 14.61 1.61 -7.61
C ASN A 146 14.12 0.66 -6.49
N ALA A 147 13.44 1.17 -5.48
CA ALA A 147 12.88 0.37 -4.40
C ALA A 147 11.74 -0.53 -4.88
N GLU A 148 10.93 -0.07 -5.82
CA GLU A 148 9.86 -0.87 -6.43
C GLU A 148 10.41 -2.05 -7.24
N LYS A 149 11.46 -1.82 -8.04
CA LYS A 149 12.12 -2.88 -8.81
C LYS A 149 12.87 -3.88 -7.95
N ASN A 150 13.46 -3.43 -6.84
CA ASN A 150 14.30 -4.23 -5.95
C ASN A 150 13.93 -4.00 -4.48
N PRO A 151 12.75 -4.43 -4.02
CA PRO A 151 12.29 -4.12 -2.66
C PRO A 151 13.17 -4.73 -1.56
N ARG A 152 13.98 -5.74 -1.87
CA ARG A 152 14.92 -6.40 -0.95
C ARG A 152 16.37 -5.92 -1.07
N ALA A 153 16.67 -4.95 -1.93
CA ALA A 153 17.99 -4.36 -2.01
C ALA A 153 18.21 -3.42 -0.81
N ASN A 154 19.31 -3.62 -0.09
CA ASN A 154 19.74 -2.75 1.01
C ASN A 154 20.41 -1.48 0.47
#